data_1db1f8083607edbc946f9f8746cfde21
#
_entry.id   1db1f8083607edbc946f9f8746cfde21
#
_cell.length_a   1.000
_cell.length_b   1.000
_cell.length_c   1.000
_cell.angle_alpha   90.00
_cell.angle_beta   90.00
_cell.angle_gamma   90.00
#
_symmetry.space_group_name_H-M   'P 1'
#
loop_
_entity.id
_entity.type
_entity.pdbx_description
1 polymer ?
#
loop_
_entity_poly.entity_id
_entity_poly.type
_entity_poly.pdbx_seq_one_letter_code
_entity_poly.pdbx_strand_id
1 'polypeptide(L)'
;TDSQYIIIGSQSTHSSESQFLDANNPTGKFKVIQKREKELEYDISQYKEHFYILTNKDGATNFKLMKTPISNPSKENWVDVISHREETLLEDFSIFKEYLVLEERTNGLNKIRIKRWDEKEDYYLPFNEETYSAGVFGNPEFDTDIIRYSYNSFTTPSSVIDFNMKDQSKDIKKEQAVLGGKFKKENYTSKRVWVTARDGKKVAISLVYHKDTQLNKDTPLLQYAYGSYGHTVSDSFSTTRLSLLDRGFVFALAHIRGSQYLGREWYEDGKMFHKKNTFTDFVDCSKYLIDNAYTSAKHLYAMGGSAGGLLMGAVVNMNPELYNGV
;
A
#
# COMPACT_ATOMS: atom_id res chain seq x y z
N THR A 1 12.68 -10.73 15.72
CA THR A 1 12.90 -12.13 16.11
C THR A 1 14.10 -12.24 17.02
N ASP A 2 14.20 -13.33 17.76
CA ASP A 2 15.32 -13.62 18.69
C ASP A 2 16.54 -14.25 18.00
N SER A 3 16.57 -14.25 16.66
CA SER A 3 17.66 -14.74 15.81
C SER A 3 18.00 -16.24 15.98
N GLN A 4 17.07 -17.05 16.44
CA GLN A 4 17.28 -18.49 16.65
C GLN A 4 17.29 -19.31 15.35
N TYR A 5 16.72 -18.79 14.28
CA TYR A 5 16.56 -19.50 13.01
C TYR A 5 17.03 -18.69 11.82
N ILE A 6 17.62 -19.38 10.85
CA ILE A 6 17.86 -18.90 9.50
C ILE A 6 16.65 -19.30 8.67
N ILE A 7 16.00 -18.35 8.01
CA ILE A 7 14.81 -18.57 7.20
C ILE A 7 15.13 -18.26 5.74
N ILE A 8 14.70 -19.15 4.83
CA ILE A 8 14.78 -18.95 3.38
C ILE A 8 13.36 -18.98 2.82
N GLY A 9 12.93 -17.87 2.22
CA GLY A 9 11.68 -17.76 1.48
C GLY A 9 11.92 -17.93 -0.02
N SER A 10 11.02 -18.63 -0.70
CA SER A 10 10.97 -18.79 -2.15
C SER A 10 9.58 -18.47 -2.65
N GLN A 11 9.44 -17.48 -3.51
CA GLN A 11 8.15 -16.95 -3.95
C GLN A 11 7.99 -17.00 -5.48
N SER A 12 6.77 -17.20 -5.92
CA SER A 12 6.29 -16.86 -7.26
C SER A 12 5.12 -15.87 -7.14
N THR A 13 4.49 -15.49 -8.23
CA THR A 13 3.40 -14.49 -8.21
C THR A 13 2.23 -14.89 -7.29
N HIS A 14 1.93 -16.18 -7.15
CA HIS A 14 0.76 -16.68 -6.43
C HIS A 14 1.06 -17.90 -5.56
N SER A 15 2.31 -18.14 -5.19
CA SER A 15 2.66 -19.22 -4.27
C SER A 15 4.00 -18.99 -3.60
N SER A 16 4.16 -19.46 -2.40
CA SER A 16 5.40 -19.37 -1.65
C SER A 16 5.76 -20.69 -0.96
N GLU A 17 7.03 -20.80 -0.58
CA GLU A 17 7.57 -21.86 0.26
C GLU A 17 8.64 -21.28 1.17
N SER A 18 8.57 -21.55 2.46
CA SER A 18 9.56 -21.15 3.44
C SER A 18 10.21 -22.36 4.10
N GLN A 19 11.51 -22.25 4.32
CA GLN A 19 12.33 -23.23 4.98
C GLN A 19 13.08 -22.58 6.13
N PHE A 20 13.39 -23.33 7.17
CA PHE A 20 14.12 -22.86 8.33
C PHE A 20 15.22 -23.81 8.75
N LEU A 21 16.24 -23.24 9.40
CA LEU A 21 17.39 -23.95 9.96
C LEU A 21 17.73 -23.33 11.32
N ASP A 22 18.04 -24.18 12.31
CA ASP A 22 18.56 -23.71 13.59
C ASP A 22 19.88 -22.95 13.40
N ALA A 23 19.91 -21.68 13.78
CA ALA A 23 21.08 -20.82 13.63
C ALA A 23 22.29 -21.29 14.45
N ASN A 24 22.07 -22.07 15.53
CA ASN A 24 23.13 -22.69 16.31
C ASN A 24 23.74 -23.93 15.63
N ASN A 25 23.09 -24.44 14.59
CA ASN A 25 23.60 -25.56 13.77
C ASN A 25 23.58 -25.18 12.27
N PRO A 26 24.42 -24.23 11.83
CA PRO A 26 24.38 -23.68 10.46
C PRO A 26 24.80 -24.66 9.37
N THR A 27 25.36 -25.79 9.73
CA THR A 27 25.70 -26.91 8.81
C THR A 27 24.61 -27.96 8.72
N GLY A 28 23.52 -27.77 9.44
CA GLY A 28 22.35 -28.64 9.45
C GLY A 28 21.58 -28.61 8.13
N LYS A 29 20.44 -29.31 8.10
CA LYS A 29 19.55 -29.33 6.93
C LYS A 29 18.38 -28.40 7.15
N PHE A 30 18.04 -27.60 6.12
CA PHE A 30 16.81 -26.83 6.10
C PHE A 30 15.58 -27.75 6.17
N LYS A 31 14.60 -27.35 6.95
CA LYS A 31 13.30 -28.01 7.07
C LYS A 31 12.24 -27.14 6.39
N VAL A 32 11.42 -27.74 5.54
CA VAL A 32 10.29 -27.06 4.91
C VAL A 32 9.18 -26.87 5.95
N ILE A 33 8.61 -25.67 6.03
CA ILE A 33 7.43 -25.37 6.86
C ILE A 33 6.19 -25.93 6.19
N GLN A 34 5.93 -25.47 4.96
CA GLN A 34 4.87 -25.97 4.09
C GLN A 34 5.40 -26.00 2.66
N LYS A 35 5.26 -27.15 2.00
CA LYS A 35 5.62 -27.28 0.59
C LYS A 35 4.77 -26.32 -0.25
N ARG A 36 5.39 -25.86 -1.35
CA ARG A 36 4.70 -25.00 -2.30
C ARG A 36 3.41 -25.65 -2.80
N GLU A 37 2.31 -24.92 -2.69
CA GLU A 37 1.02 -25.26 -3.27
C GLU A 37 0.58 -24.14 -4.21
N LYS A 38 -0.15 -24.51 -5.25
CA LYS A 38 -0.72 -23.52 -6.16
C LYS A 38 -1.70 -22.61 -5.41
N GLU A 39 -1.59 -21.29 -5.63
CA GLU A 39 -2.43 -20.26 -5.02
C GLU A 39 -2.30 -20.16 -3.48
N LEU A 40 -1.39 -20.86 -2.83
CA LEU A 40 -1.08 -20.68 -1.43
C LEU A 40 0.11 -19.73 -1.28
N GLU A 41 -0.17 -18.54 -0.77
CA GLU A 41 0.82 -17.53 -0.41
C GLU A 41 0.98 -17.50 1.11
N TYR A 42 2.24 -17.48 1.58
CA TYR A 42 2.51 -17.29 2.99
C TYR A 42 3.91 -16.70 3.22
N ASP A 43 4.04 -15.90 4.26
CA ASP A 43 5.30 -15.43 4.82
C ASP A 43 5.36 -15.69 6.31
N ILE A 44 6.57 -15.75 6.90
CA ILE A 44 6.74 -16.22 8.27
C ILE A 44 7.67 -15.32 9.08
N SER A 45 7.37 -15.23 10.37
CA SER A 45 8.29 -14.76 11.42
C SER A 45 8.23 -15.66 12.63
N GLN A 46 9.38 -15.83 13.32
CA GLN A 46 9.44 -16.65 14.51
C GLN A 46 9.27 -15.79 15.78
N TYR A 47 8.50 -16.31 16.74
CA TYR A 47 8.39 -15.76 18.08
C TYR A 47 8.11 -16.85 19.13
N LYS A 48 8.95 -16.94 20.14
CA LYS A 48 8.90 -18.04 21.14
C LYS A 48 8.89 -19.39 20.44
N GLU A 49 8.02 -20.29 20.85
CA GLU A 49 7.90 -21.66 20.32
C GLU A 49 7.04 -21.75 19.04
N HIS A 50 6.77 -20.62 18.36
CA HIS A 50 5.86 -20.59 17.22
C HIS A 50 6.46 -19.85 16.00
N PHE A 51 6.07 -20.29 14.81
CA PHE A 51 6.06 -19.44 13.61
C PHE A 51 4.71 -18.73 13.51
N TYR A 52 4.76 -17.42 13.26
CA TYR A 52 3.63 -16.59 12.88
C TYR A 52 3.61 -16.48 11.36
N ILE A 53 2.44 -16.60 10.76
CA ILE A 53 2.30 -16.88 9.33
C ILE A 53 1.24 -15.95 8.75
N LEU A 54 1.68 -14.99 7.93
CA LEU A 54 0.79 -14.20 7.09
C LEU A 54 0.40 -15.05 5.88
N THR A 55 -0.89 -15.28 5.63
CA THR A 55 -1.31 -16.22 4.58
C THR A 55 -2.72 -15.95 4.05
N ASN A 56 -2.96 -16.39 2.81
CA ASN A 56 -4.28 -16.45 2.18
C ASN A 56 -5.00 -17.82 2.35
N LYS A 57 -4.51 -18.67 3.25
CA LYS A 57 -5.07 -20.02 3.51
C LYS A 57 -6.58 -19.95 3.77
N ASP A 58 -7.29 -21.01 3.33
CA ASP A 58 -8.74 -21.18 3.50
C ASP A 58 -9.59 -20.05 2.88
N GLY A 59 -9.15 -19.51 1.74
CA GLY A 59 -9.87 -18.46 1.03
C GLY A 59 -9.76 -17.06 1.64
N ALA A 60 -8.79 -16.83 2.54
CA ALA A 60 -8.51 -15.52 3.12
C ALA A 60 -7.89 -14.58 2.09
N THR A 61 -8.70 -14.08 1.15
CA THR A 61 -8.25 -13.26 0.01
C THR A 61 -7.44 -12.03 0.45
N ASN A 62 -7.86 -11.36 1.51
CA ASN A 62 -7.18 -10.22 2.13
C ASN A 62 -6.19 -10.62 3.22
N PHE A 63 -5.71 -11.85 3.17
CA PHE A 63 -4.78 -12.45 4.12
C PHE A 63 -5.28 -12.49 5.57
N LYS A 64 -4.63 -13.29 6.37
CA LYS A 64 -4.82 -13.43 7.81
C LYS A 64 -3.51 -13.78 8.47
N LEU A 65 -3.38 -13.58 9.77
CA LEU A 65 -2.23 -14.01 10.54
C LEU A 65 -2.58 -15.29 11.30
N MET A 66 -1.80 -16.31 11.09
CA MET A 66 -1.89 -17.61 11.78
C MET A 66 -0.62 -17.87 12.59
N LYS A 67 -0.62 -18.89 13.43
CA LYS A 67 0.58 -19.41 14.09
C LYS A 67 0.60 -20.93 14.10
N THR A 68 1.80 -21.49 14.22
CA THR A 68 2.02 -22.94 14.32
C THR A 68 3.19 -23.25 15.25
N PRO A 69 3.20 -24.39 15.98
CA PRO A 69 4.38 -24.78 16.76
C PRO A 69 5.58 -25.08 15.84
N ILE A 70 6.77 -24.66 16.24
CA ILE A 70 8.02 -24.92 15.50
C ILE A 70 8.30 -26.42 15.39
N SER A 71 7.92 -27.20 16.40
CA SER A 71 8.08 -28.66 16.45
C SER A 71 7.25 -29.41 15.40
N ASN A 72 6.12 -28.83 14.97
CA ASN A 72 5.24 -29.40 13.95
C ASN A 72 4.61 -28.28 13.10
N PRO A 73 5.38 -27.66 12.17
CA PRO A 73 4.99 -26.41 11.52
C PRO A 73 4.07 -26.58 10.31
N SER A 74 3.67 -27.79 9.95
CA SER A 74 2.86 -28.05 8.76
C SER A 74 1.48 -27.36 8.82
N LYS A 75 0.93 -27.10 7.65
CA LYS A 75 -0.30 -26.31 7.41
C LYS A 75 -1.52 -26.80 8.22
N GLU A 76 -1.59 -28.06 8.54
CA GLU A 76 -2.68 -28.67 9.32
C GLU A 76 -2.73 -28.15 10.77
N ASN A 77 -1.60 -27.62 11.27
CA ASN A 77 -1.47 -27.11 12.65
C ASN A 77 -1.58 -25.57 12.72
N TRP A 78 -1.85 -24.89 11.61
CA TRP A 78 -1.98 -23.45 11.61
C TRP A 78 -3.30 -23.02 12.24
N VAL A 79 -3.23 -22.17 13.26
CA VAL A 79 -4.40 -21.61 13.96
C VAL A 79 -4.42 -20.11 13.85
N ASP A 80 -5.61 -19.52 13.73
CA ASP A 80 -5.78 -18.07 13.57
C ASP A 80 -5.27 -17.28 14.79
N VAL A 81 -4.58 -16.17 14.53
CA VAL A 81 -4.19 -15.12 15.50
C VAL A 81 -4.96 -13.84 15.19
N ILE A 82 -4.97 -13.45 13.90
CA ILE A 82 -5.81 -12.37 13.36
C ILE A 82 -6.61 -13.00 12.22
N SER A 83 -7.91 -13.10 12.38
CA SER A 83 -8.79 -13.68 11.38
C SER A 83 -8.90 -12.79 10.14
N HIS A 84 -9.23 -13.40 9.01
CA HIS A 84 -9.51 -12.70 7.76
C HIS A 84 -10.63 -11.66 7.92
N ARG A 85 -10.49 -10.53 7.24
CA ARG A 85 -11.50 -9.47 7.16
C ARG A 85 -11.66 -9.04 5.70
N GLU A 86 -12.88 -9.04 5.19
CA GLU A 86 -13.16 -8.73 3.80
C GLU A 86 -12.79 -7.29 3.42
N GLU A 87 -12.95 -6.34 4.35
CA GLU A 87 -12.72 -4.91 4.13
C GLU A 87 -11.30 -4.44 4.49
N THR A 88 -10.44 -5.37 4.96
CA THR A 88 -9.10 -5.02 5.42
C THR A 88 -8.07 -6.00 4.88
N LEU A 89 -7.20 -5.51 4.01
CA LEU A 89 -6.03 -6.26 3.56
C LEU A 89 -4.96 -6.20 4.65
N LEU A 90 -4.53 -7.35 5.15
CA LEU A 90 -3.36 -7.48 6.01
C LEU A 90 -2.13 -7.58 5.11
N GLU A 91 -1.34 -6.49 5.06
CA GLU A 91 -0.21 -6.35 4.14
C GLU A 91 1.08 -6.94 4.71
N ASP A 92 1.33 -6.73 6.02
CA ASP A 92 2.55 -7.20 6.68
C ASP A 92 2.36 -7.23 8.21
N PHE A 93 3.34 -7.79 8.91
CA PHE A 93 3.41 -7.78 10.36
C PHE A 93 4.84 -7.74 10.89
N SER A 94 5.04 -7.13 12.05
CA SER A 94 6.31 -7.08 12.78
C SER A 94 6.13 -7.55 14.20
N ILE A 95 7.09 -8.34 14.69
CA ILE A 95 7.07 -8.92 16.03
C ILE A 95 8.11 -8.25 16.90
N PHE A 96 7.66 -7.71 18.04
CA PHE A 96 8.48 -7.22 19.14
C PHE A 96 8.24 -8.07 20.38
N LYS A 97 9.11 -7.96 21.36
CA LYS A 97 9.02 -8.75 22.60
C LYS A 97 7.65 -8.63 23.28
N GLU A 98 7.12 -7.40 23.38
CA GLU A 98 5.86 -7.12 24.07
C GLU A 98 4.70 -6.83 23.10
N TYR A 99 4.98 -6.63 21.79
CA TYR A 99 4.00 -6.14 20.82
C TYR A 99 4.00 -6.95 19.51
N LEU A 100 2.82 -7.07 18.93
CA LEU A 100 2.57 -7.43 17.54
C LEU A 100 2.13 -6.15 16.81
N VAL A 101 2.80 -5.82 15.74
CA VAL A 101 2.45 -4.68 14.89
C VAL A 101 1.95 -5.21 13.56
N LEU A 102 0.80 -4.71 13.11
CA LEU A 102 0.17 -5.09 11.85
C LEU A 102 0.14 -3.89 10.91
N GLU A 103 0.51 -4.13 9.66
CA GLU A 103 0.33 -3.18 8.56
C GLU A 103 -0.91 -3.60 7.78
N GLU A 104 -1.91 -2.76 7.79
CA GLU A 104 -3.24 -3.05 7.23
C GLU A 104 -3.63 -1.97 6.21
N ARG A 105 -4.45 -2.34 5.24
CA ARG A 105 -5.07 -1.40 4.31
C ARG A 105 -6.58 -1.52 4.39
N THR A 106 -7.23 -0.41 4.72
CA THR A 106 -8.69 -0.34 4.78
C THR A 106 -9.16 0.89 4.02
N ASN A 107 -10.13 0.72 3.14
CA ASN A 107 -10.66 1.82 2.31
C ASN A 107 -9.54 2.61 1.59
N GLY A 108 -8.51 1.90 1.10
CA GLY A 108 -7.38 2.45 0.36
C GLY A 108 -6.27 3.08 1.20
N LEU A 109 -6.43 3.23 2.51
CA LEU A 109 -5.45 3.87 3.39
C LEU A 109 -4.68 2.85 4.21
N ASN A 110 -3.36 3.03 4.29
CA ASN A 110 -2.50 2.26 5.19
C ASN A 110 -2.84 2.58 6.64
N LYS A 111 -2.84 1.56 7.48
CA LYS A 111 -3.00 1.66 8.92
C LYS A 111 -1.92 0.84 9.61
N ILE A 112 -1.37 1.35 10.67
CA ILE A 112 -0.47 0.63 11.56
C ILE A 112 -1.23 0.34 12.84
N ARG A 113 -1.44 -0.94 13.15
CA ARG A 113 -2.13 -1.40 14.35
C ARG A 113 -1.15 -1.99 15.33
N ILE A 114 -1.19 -1.53 16.55
CA ILE A 114 -0.36 -2.00 17.66
C ILE A 114 -1.21 -2.89 18.55
N LYS A 115 -0.75 -4.11 18.79
CA LYS A 115 -1.36 -5.04 19.75
C LYS A 115 -0.32 -5.48 20.77
N ARG A 116 -0.67 -5.42 22.03
CA ARG A 116 0.17 -6.00 23.09
C ARG A 116 -0.14 -7.49 23.23
N TRP A 117 0.88 -8.32 23.48
CA TRP A 117 0.69 -9.78 23.59
C TRP A 117 -0.19 -10.20 24.76
N ASP A 118 -0.30 -9.38 25.82
CA ASP A 118 -1.17 -9.60 26.98
C ASP A 118 -2.61 -9.12 26.76
N GLU A 119 -2.95 -8.68 25.51
CA GLU A 119 -4.28 -8.21 25.08
C GLU A 119 -4.80 -6.94 25.79
N LYS A 120 -3.97 -6.26 26.61
CA LYS A 120 -4.39 -5.03 27.29
C LYS A 120 -4.47 -3.81 26.39
N GLU A 121 -3.77 -3.84 25.26
CA GLU A 121 -3.71 -2.73 24.31
C GLU A 121 -3.91 -3.26 22.88
N ASP A 122 -4.79 -2.57 22.13
CA ASP A 122 -5.08 -2.83 20.74
C ASP A 122 -5.58 -1.53 20.11
N TYR A 123 -4.74 -0.83 19.35
CA TYR A 123 -5.07 0.48 18.80
C TYR A 123 -4.35 0.73 17.47
N TYR A 124 -4.87 1.72 16.72
CA TYR A 124 -4.27 2.20 15.48
C TYR A 124 -3.49 3.50 15.73
N LEU A 125 -2.35 3.66 15.03
CA LEU A 125 -1.68 4.96 14.99
C LEU A 125 -2.61 5.99 14.33
N PRO A 126 -2.77 7.20 14.92
CA PRO A 126 -3.61 8.23 14.35
C PRO A 126 -2.90 8.92 13.18
N PHE A 127 -3.55 8.90 11.99
CA PHE A 127 -3.19 9.65 10.81
C PHE A 127 -4.38 10.52 10.42
N ASN A 128 -4.14 11.83 10.23
CA ASN A 128 -5.22 12.83 10.12
C ASN A 128 -5.40 13.40 8.71
N GLU A 129 -4.53 13.04 7.75
CA GLU A 129 -4.69 13.50 6.37
C GLU A 129 -5.66 12.59 5.61
N GLU A 130 -6.39 13.16 4.67
CA GLU A 130 -7.39 12.42 3.87
C GLU A 130 -6.73 11.40 2.93
N THR A 131 -5.50 11.71 2.49
CA THR A 131 -4.65 10.82 1.68
C THR A 131 -3.23 10.85 2.23
N TYR A 132 -2.65 9.70 2.46
CA TYR A 132 -1.28 9.55 2.97
C TYR A 132 -0.73 8.15 2.66
N SER A 133 0.56 7.99 2.91
CA SER A 133 1.24 6.70 2.95
C SER A 133 2.01 6.57 4.27
N ALA A 134 1.84 5.43 4.93
CA ALA A 134 2.57 5.09 6.13
C ALA A 134 3.03 3.61 6.05
N GLY A 135 4.22 3.30 6.57
CA GLY A 135 4.73 1.94 6.57
C GLY A 135 5.83 1.76 7.59
N VAL A 136 5.87 0.60 8.20
CA VAL A 136 6.87 0.21 9.22
C VAL A 136 8.18 -0.14 8.52
N PHE A 137 9.31 0.34 9.03
CA PHE A 137 10.60 -0.04 8.47
C PHE A 137 11.76 0.19 9.45
N GLY A 138 12.86 -0.54 9.26
CA GLY A 138 14.11 -0.28 9.97
C GLY A 138 14.02 -0.53 11.48
N ASN A 139 13.33 -1.60 11.90
CA ASN A 139 13.16 -2.01 13.29
C ASN A 139 13.97 -3.27 13.62
N PRO A 140 15.31 -3.20 13.74
CA PRO A 140 16.14 -4.37 14.02
C PRO A 140 16.07 -4.83 15.48
N GLU A 141 15.72 -3.92 16.40
CA GLU A 141 15.68 -4.20 17.84
C GLU A 141 14.36 -4.91 18.19
N PHE A 142 14.50 -6.12 18.76
CA PHE A 142 13.36 -6.92 19.19
C PHE A 142 12.81 -6.49 20.56
N ASP A 143 13.72 -6.20 21.52
CA ASP A 143 13.35 -5.79 22.88
C ASP A 143 13.31 -4.26 22.98
N THR A 144 12.23 -3.68 22.46
CA THR A 144 12.01 -2.23 22.45
C THR A 144 10.53 -1.88 22.51
N ASP A 145 10.22 -0.75 23.13
CA ASP A 145 8.89 -0.12 23.06
C ASP A 145 8.77 0.87 21.88
N ILE A 146 9.84 1.04 21.10
CA ILE A 146 9.86 2.00 19.97
C ILE A 146 9.62 1.29 18.66
N ILE A 147 8.64 1.76 17.90
CA ILE A 147 8.46 1.41 16.50
C ILE A 147 8.85 2.58 15.60
N ARG A 148 9.67 2.32 14.60
CA ARG A 148 10.00 3.27 13.54
C ARG A 148 9.13 3.04 12.32
N TYR A 149 8.56 4.12 11.81
CA TYR A 149 7.77 4.08 10.58
C TYR A 149 8.07 5.30 9.69
N SER A 150 7.81 5.17 8.40
CA SER A 150 7.78 6.27 7.45
C SER A 150 6.37 6.84 7.35
N TYR A 151 6.28 8.13 7.12
CA TYR A 151 5.04 8.83 6.83
C TYR A 151 5.27 9.89 5.76
N ASN A 152 4.37 9.98 4.81
CA ASN A 152 4.30 11.09 3.88
C ASN A 152 2.87 11.20 3.29
N SER A 153 2.58 12.33 2.66
CA SER A 153 1.38 12.53 1.85
C SER A 153 1.73 13.36 0.61
N PHE A 154 0.77 13.69 -0.20
CA PHE A 154 1.01 14.64 -1.31
C PHE A 154 1.53 15.99 -0.83
N THR A 155 1.18 16.41 0.38
CA THR A 155 1.51 17.74 0.94
C THR A 155 2.51 17.67 2.10
N THR A 156 2.78 16.49 2.65
CA THR A 156 3.74 16.32 3.74
C THR A 156 5.00 15.59 3.24
N PRO A 157 6.19 16.22 3.33
CA PRO A 157 7.46 15.59 2.99
C PRO A 157 7.68 14.28 3.72
N SER A 158 8.45 13.37 3.09
CA SER A 158 8.77 12.08 3.68
C SER A 158 9.47 12.22 5.02
N SER A 159 8.90 11.63 6.05
CA SER A 159 9.36 11.70 7.43
C SER A 159 9.64 10.31 7.98
N VAL A 160 10.68 10.19 8.80
CA VAL A 160 11.00 9.04 9.62
C VAL A 160 10.63 9.38 11.06
N ILE A 161 9.78 8.55 11.64
CA ILE A 161 9.18 8.82 12.95
C ILE A 161 9.40 7.61 13.86
N ASP A 162 9.91 7.86 15.07
CA ASP A 162 9.91 6.92 16.17
C ASP A 162 8.65 7.14 17.02
N PHE A 163 7.92 6.08 17.25
CA PHE A 163 6.71 6.09 18.07
C PHE A 163 6.89 5.13 19.23
N ASN A 164 6.69 5.61 20.43
CA ASN A 164 6.71 4.79 21.63
C ASN A 164 5.33 4.11 21.79
N MET A 165 5.31 2.79 21.65
CA MET A 165 4.09 1.98 21.71
C MET A 165 3.44 1.97 23.10
N LYS A 166 4.20 2.28 24.17
CA LYS A 166 3.73 2.26 25.53
C LYS A 166 3.07 3.58 25.97
N ASP A 167 3.70 4.71 25.68
CA ASP A 167 3.21 6.04 26.08
C ASP A 167 2.63 6.86 24.94
N GLN A 168 2.68 6.32 23.70
CA GLN A 168 2.18 6.91 22.45
C GLN A 168 2.84 8.24 22.06
N SER A 169 4.02 8.54 22.60
CA SER A 169 4.80 9.70 22.20
C SER A 169 5.43 9.52 20.82
N LYS A 170 5.65 10.62 20.11
CA LYS A 170 6.22 10.65 18.75
C LYS A 170 7.46 11.53 18.73
N ASP A 171 8.50 11.04 18.04
CA ASP A 171 9.72 11.79 17.76
C ASP A 171 10.06 11.72 16.28
N ILE A 172 10.07 12.87 15.59
CA ILE A 172 10.43 12.97 14.18
C ILE A 172 11.96 12.95 14.07
N LYS A 173 12.49 11.84 13.62
CA LYS A 173 13.94 11.63 13.48
C LYS A 173 14.51 12.33 12.24
N LYS A 174 13.71 12.38 11.17
CA LYS A 174 14.13 13.01 9.92
C LYS A 174 12.90 13.42 9.13
N GLU A 175 12.97 14.58 8.52
CA GLU A 175 12.03 15.04 7.50
C GLU A 175 12.81 15.42 6.23
N GLN A 176 12.28 15.09 5.07
CA GLN A 176 12.89 15.43 3.78
C GLN A 176 12.91 16.95 3.60
N ALA A 177 14.10 17.50 3.43
CA ALA A 177 14.25 18.91 3.09
C ALA A 177 13.75 19.18 1.66
N VAL A 178 12.95 20.24 1.50
CA VAL A 178 12.54 20.75 0.19
C VAL A 178 13.46 21.91 -0.17
N LEU A 179 14.40 21.67 -1.07
CA LEU A 179 15.37 22.67 -1.51
C LEU A 179 14.75 23.62 -2.53
N GLY A 180 15.31 24.85 -2.64
CA GLY A 180 14.88 25.86 -3.60
C GLY A 180 13.75 26.77 -3.13
N GLY A 181 13.29 26.63 -1.94
CA GLY A 181 12.93 27.64 -1.09
C GLY A 181 11.57 28.12 -0.74
N LYS A 182 10.49 27.84 -1.37
CA LYS A 182 9.20 28.46 -1.01
C LYS A 182 8.11 27.46 -0.60
N PHE A 183 8.46 26.20 -0.48
CA PHE A 183 7.50 25.19 -0.08
C PHE A 183 6.94 25.48 1.31
N LYS A 184 5.62 25.50 1.39
CA LYS A 184 4.85 25.50 2.63
C LYS A 184 3.69 24.55 2.43
N LYS A 185 3.56 23.57 3.33
CA LYS A 185 2.51 22.53 3.26
C LYS A 185 1.12 23.14 3.07
N GLU A 186 0.83 24.22 3.79
CA GLU A 186 -0.45 24.94 3.79
C GLU A 186 -0.78 25.66 2.46
N ASN A 187 0.14 25.66 1.50
CA ASN A 187 -0.11 26.18 0.15
C ASN A 187 -0.70 25.12 -0.78
N TYR A 188 -0.78 23.88 -0.36
CA TYR A 188 -1.28 22.78 -1.19
C TYR A 188 -2.49 22.13 -0.54
N THR A 189 -3.46 21.76 -1.37
CA THR A 189 -4.65 21.03 -0.96
C THR A 189 -4.58 19.62 -1.53
N SER A 190 -4.76 18.61 -0.69
CA SER A 190 -5.00 17.25 -1.16
C SER A 190 -6.40 16.81 -0.75
N LYS A 191 -7.04 16.01 -1.60
CA LYS A 191 -8.36 15.42 -1.32
C LYS A 191 -8.54 14.11 -2.08
N ARG A 192 -9.47 13.32 -1.64
CA ARG A 192 -9.88 12.08 -2.30
C ARG A 192 -11.31 12.18 -2.79
N VAL A 193 -11.53 11.83 -4.06
CA VAL A 193 -12.86 11.74 -4.65
C VAL A 193 -13.15 10.32 -5.11
N TRP A 194 -14.42 9.95 -5.18
CA TRP A 194 -14.86 8.62 -5.60
C TRP A 194 -15.66 8.70 -6.89
N VAL A 195 -15.22 7.93 -7.86
CA VAL A 195 -15.84 7.82 -9.18
C VAL A 195 -16.62 6.51 -9.25
N THR A 196 -17.83 6.55 -9.77
CA THR A 196 -18.57 5.34 -10.12
C THR A 196 -18.17 4.94 -11.53
N ALA A 197 -17.44 3.84 -11.66
CA ALA A 197 -17.08 3.27 -12.95
C ALA A 197 -18.34 2.73 -13.66
N ARG A 198 -18.23 2.48 -14.94
CA ARG A 198 -19.35 2.03 -15.82
C ARG A 198 -20.00 0.72 -15.39
N ASP A 199 -19.30 -0.10 -14.61
CA ASP A 199 -19.77 -1.37 -14.02
C ASP A 199 -20.29 -1.21 -12.58
N GLY A 200 -20.36 0.03 -12.07
CA GLY A 200 -20.86 0.35 -10.72
C GLY A 200 -19.82 0.30 -9.62
N LYS A 201 -18.59 -0.18 -9.87
CA LYS A 201 -17.50 -0.20 -8.88
C LYS A 201 -17.06 1.23 -8.56
N LYS A 202 -16.61 1.46 -7.32
CA LYS A 202 -16.10 2.78 -6.86
C LYS A 202 -14.59 2.83 -7.01
N VAL A 203 -14.10 3.76 -7.83
CA VAL A 203 -12.67 4.03 -8.03
C VAL A 203 -12.31 5.31 -7.33
N ALA A 204 -11.26 5.29 -6.49
CA ALA A 204 -10.76 6.49 -5.84
C ALA A 204 -9.79 7.25 -6.74
N ILE A 205 -9.84 8.58 -6.67
CA ILE A 205 -8.82 9.48 -7.21
C ILE A 205 -8.30 10.33 -6.07
N SER A 206 -6.99 10.29 -5.85
CA SER A 206 -6.31 11.23 -4.94
C SER A 206 -5.82 12.43 -5.75
N LEU A 207 -6.20 13.62 -5.33
CA LEU A 207 -5.90 14.90 -6.00
C LEU A 207 -4.98 15.75 -5.14
N VAL A 208 -4.06 16.47 -5.80
CA VAL A 208 -3.30 17.54 -5.16
C VAL A 208 -3.12 18.72 -6.11
N TYR A 209 -3.22 19.93 -5.57
CA TYR A 209 -3.05 21.18 -6.31
C TYR A 209 -2.66 22.34 -5.37
N HIS A 210 -2.11 23.42 -5.92
CA HIS A 210 -1.85 24.64 -5.13
C HIS A 210 -3.18 25.29 -4.75
N LYS A 211 -3.33 25.77 -3.53
CA LYS A 211 -4.59 26.32 -2.98
C LYS A 211 -5.19 27.47 -3.82
N ASP A 212 -4.35 28.22 -4.53
CA ASP A 212 -4.78 29.33 -5.38
C ASP A 212 -5.22 28.88 -6.78
N THR A 213 -5.08 27.57 -7.11
CA THR A 213 -5.53 27.02 -8.39
C THR A 213 -7.06 27.08 -8.48
N GLN A 214 -7.55 27.83 -9.49
CA GLN A 214 -8.99 27.89 -9.78
C GLN A 214 -9.40 26.68 -10.60
N LEU A 215 -10.07 25.71 -9.96
CA LEU A 215 -10.55 24.50 -10.64
C LEU A 215 -11.65 24.84 -11.63
N ASN A 216 -11.37 24.67 -12.91
CA ASN A 216 -12.30 24.93 -14.02
C ASN A 216 -11.86 24.16 -15.29
N LYS A 217 -12.57 24.35 -16.39
CA LYS A 217 -12.31 23.66 -17.67
C LYS A 217 -10.97 24.03 -18.33
N ASP A 218 -10.33 25.12 -17.92
CA ASP A 218 -9.04 25.56 -18.44
C ASP A 218 -7.86 25.12 -17.56
N THR A 219 -8.14 24.49 -16.44
CA THR A 219 -7.11 24.01 -15.50
C THR A 219 -6.33 22.83 -16.10
N PRO A 220 -5.00 22.93 -16.25
CA PRO A 220 -4.19 21.79 -16.69
C PRO A 220 -4.16 20.72 -15.62
N LEU A 221 -4.40 19.46 -16.02
CA LEU A 221 -4.44 18.32 -15.11
C LEU A 221 -3.61 17.16 -15.65
N LEU A 222 -2.71 16.62 -14.81
CA LEU A 222 -1.96 15.43 -15.09
C LEU A 222 -2.56 14.26 -14.31
N GLN A 223 -3.17 13.31 -15.03
CA GLN A 223 -3.69 12.07 -14.48
C GLN A 223 -2.64 10.96 -14.59
N TYR A 224 -2.40 10.26 -13.49
CA TYR A 224 -1.45 9.16 -13.40
C TYR A 224 -2.12 7.90 -12.88
N ALA A 225 -1.69 6.74 -13.35
CA ALA A 225 -1.97 5.43 -12.75
C ALA A 225 -0.93 4.38 -13.17
N TYR A 226 -0.98 3.22 -12.51
CA TYR A 226 -0.16 2.05 -12.84
C TYR A 226 -1.03 0.82 -13.16
N GLY A 227 -1.81 0.34 -12.20
CA GLY A 227 -2.86 -0.65 -12.37
C GLY A 227 -2.39 -2.07 -12.72
N SER A 228 -1.26 -2.54 -12.20
CA SER A 228 -0.74 -3.88 -12.49
C SER A 228 -0.01 -4.49 -11.30
N TYR A 229 0.11 -5.82 -11.31
CA TYR A 229 0.90 -6.63 -10.34
C TYR A 229 0.49 -6.47 -8.88
N GLY A 230 -0.73 -6.03 -8.61
CA GLY A 230 -1.16 -5.70 -7.25
C GLY A 230 -0.47 -4.47 -6.66
N HIS A 231 0.40 -3.79 -7.43
CA HIS A 231 1.14 -2.65 -6.93
C HIS A 231 0.24 -1.44 -6.71
N THR A 232 0.14 -1.01 -5.45
CA THR A 232 -0.57 0.22 -5.07
C THR A 232 0.38 1.41 -5.09
N VAL A 233 0.12 2.35 -6.00
CA VAL A 233 0.87 3.61 -6.04
C VAL A 233 0.46 4.45 -4.85
N SER A 234 1.44 4.87 -4.07
CA SER A 234 1.23 5.64 -2.84
C SER A 234 0.95 7.11 -3.09
N ASP A 235 0.15 7.72 -2.24
CA ASP A 235 -0.11 9.17 -2.17
C ASP A 235 1.12 9.90 -1.59
N SER A 236 2.26 9.82 -2.31
CA SER A 236 3.57 10.22 -1.80
C SER A 236 3.97 11.63 -2.19
N PHE A 237 4.74 12.30 -1.33
CA PHE A 237 5.36 13.59 -1.59
C PHE A 237 6.35 13.51 -2.77
N SER A 238 6.36 14.58 -3.59
CA SER A 238 7.30 14.66 -4.71
C SER A 238 7.72 16.11 -4.93
N THR A 239 9.00 16.41 -4.77
CA THR A 239 9.58 17.72 -5.02
C THR A 239 9.46 18.16 -6.49
N THR A 240 9.58 17.20 -7.42
CA THR A 240 9.41 17.47 -8.85
C THR A 240 7.98 17.82 -9.22
N ARG A 241 7.00 17.25 -8.54
CA ARG A 241 5.58 17.56 -8.74
C ARG A 241 5.25 18.98 -8.33
N LEU A 242 5.90 19.54 -7.30
CA LEU A 242 5.70 20.94 -6.88
C LEU A 242 5.86 21.90 -8.04
N SER A 243 6.82 21.66 -8.94
CA SER A 243 7.01 22.51 -10.14
C SER A 243 5.79 22.56 -11.05
N LEU A 244 4.98 21.50 -11.13
CA LEU A 244 3.71 21.51 -11.86
C LEU A 244 2.62 22.24 -11.05
N LEU A 245 2.49 21.90 -9.76
CA LEU A 245 1.47 22.50 -8.88
C LEU A 245 1.60 24.02 -8.78
N ASP A 246 2.83 24.54 -8.66
CA ASP A 246 3.14 25.96 -8.60
C ASP A 246 2.82 26.69 -9.92
N ARG A 247 2.65 25.96 -11.01
CA ARG A 247 2.21 26.47 -12.31
C ARG A 247 0.72 26.26 -12.58
N GLY A 248 -0.03 25.90 -11.53
CA GLY A 248 -1.48 25.77 -11.59
C GLY A 248 -1.98 24.40 -12.08
N PHE A 249 -1.11 23.39 -12.23
CA PHE A 249 -1.56 22.04 -12.52
C PHE A 249 -2.25 21.40 -11.32
N VAL A 250 -3.24 20.56 -11.64
CA VAL A 250 -3.76 19.53 -10.73
C VAL A 250 -3.04 18.23 -11.04
N PHE A 251 -2.60 17.49 -10.02
CA PHE A 251 -2.17 16.12 -10.17
C PHE A 251 -3.26 15.19 -9.64
N ALA A 252 -3.62 14.17 -10.42
CA ALA A 252 -4.64 13.19 -10.11
C ALA A 252 -4.07 11.78 -10.18
N LEU A 253 -4.00 11.07 -9.06
CA LEU A 253 -3.63 9.66 -8.98
C LEU A 253 -4.91 8.82 -8.97
N ALA A 254 -5.15 8.06 -10.04
CA ALA A 254 -6.30 7.16 -10.12
C ALA A 254 -5.92 5.77 -9.59
N HIS A 255 -6.62 5.32 -8.54
CA HIS A 255 -6.39 4.03 -7.88
C HIS A 255 -7.18 2.91 -8.54
N ILE A 256 -6.90 2.69 -9.81
CA ILE A 256 -7.60 1.75 -10.69
C ILE A 256 -7.36 0.29 -10.32
N ARG A 257 -8.24 -0.61 -10.79
CA ARG A 257 -8.09 -2.06 -10.65
C ARG A 257 -6.77 -2.57 -11.27
N GLY A 258 -6.28 -3.68 -10.73
CA GLY A 258 -4.94 -4.21 -10.99
C GLY A 258 -3.92 -3.80 -9.94
N SER A 259 -4.27 -2.85 -9.03
CA SER A 259 -3.60 -2.58 -7.75
C SER A 259 -4.32 -3.30 -6.59
N GLN A 260 -3.76 -3.27 -5.39
CA GLN A 260 -4.45 -3.74 -4.17
C GLN A 260 -5.01 -2.59 -3.32
N TYR A 261 -5.30 -1.44 -3.93
CA TYR A 261 -5.78 -0.25 -3.20
C TYR A 261 -7.03 -0.54 -2.34
N LEU A 262 -7.99 -1.30 -2.88
CA LEU A 262 -9.20 -1.74 -2.16
C LEU A 262 -9.15 -3.23 -1.78
N GLY A 263 -7.96 -3.78 -1.53
CA GLY A 263 -7.76 -5.17 -1.17
C GLY A 263 -7.42 -6.07 -2.36
N ARG A 264 -7.29 -7.37 -2.10
CA ARG A 264 -6.83 -8.35 -3.10
C ARG A 264 -7.79 -8.50 -4.28
N GLU A 265 -9.10 -8.46 -4.03
CA GLU A 265 -10.11 -8.56 -5.11
C GLU A 265 -9.93 -7.44 -6.15
N TRP A 266 -9.49 -6.24 -5.74
CA TRP A 266 -9.21 -5.12 -6.63
C TRP A 266 -8.09 -5.42 -7.63
N TYR A 267 -7.12 -6.23 -7.22
CA TYR A 267 -6.07 -6.77 -8.10
C TYR A 267 -6.61 -7.86 -9.02
N GLU A 268 -7.34 -8.84 -8.46
CA GLU A 268 -7.90 -9.96 -9.22
C GLU A 268 -8.80 -9.47 -10.37
N ASP A 269 -9.63 -8.47 -10.10
CA ASP A 269 -10.53 -7.83 -11.08
C ASP A 269 -9.83 -6.95 -12.13
N GLY A 270 -8.51 -6.77 -12.04
CA GLY A 270 -7.72 -5.96 -12.98
C GLY A 270 -6.57 -6.71 -13.66
N LYS A 271 -6.44 -8.04 -13.47
CA LYS A 271 -5.37 -8.83 -14.07
C LYS A 271 -5.85 -9.77 -15.18
N MET A 272 -4.91 -10.26 -15.99
CA MET A 272 -5.12 -11.29 -17.01
C MET A 272 -6.36 -10.99 -17.88
N PHE A 273 -7.38 -11.85 -17.88
CA PHE A 273 -8.60 -11.69 -18.67
C PHE A 273 -9.51 -10.55 -18.20
N HIS A 274 -9.30 -10.04 -16.99
CA HIS A 274 -9.99 -8.87 -16.43
C HIS A 274 -9.23 -7.54 -16.67
N LYS A 275 -8.11 -7.58 -17.41
CA LYS A 275 -7.23 -6.42 -17.61
C LYS A 275 -7.92 -5.21 -18.25
N LYS A 276 -8.97 -5.42 -19.03
CA LYS A 276 -9.77 -4.35 -19.61
C LYS A 276 -10.37 -3.43 -18.55
N ASN A 277 -10.69 -3.95 -17.37
CA ASN A 277 -11.24 -3.15 -16.26
C ASN A 277 -10.26 -2.06 -15.81
N THR A 278 -8.94 -2.35 -15.78
CA THR A 278 -7.90 -1.35 -15.49
C THR A 278 -7.99 -0.15 -16.44
N PHE A 279 -8.16 -0.41 -17.73
CA PHE A 279 -8.22 0.63 -18.76
C PHE A 279 -9.51 1.43 -18.67
N THR A 280 -10.64 0.74 -18.51
CA THR A 280 -11.94 1.41 -18.40
C THR A 280 -12.07 2.23 -17.14
N ASP A 281 -11.51 1.79 -16.00
CA ASP A 281 -11.45 2.57 -14.77
C ASP A 281 -10.73 3.90 -15.00
N PHE A 282 -9.56 3.88 -15.66
CA PHE A 282 -8.80 5.10 -15.95
C PHE A 282 -9.58 6.07 -16.83
N VAL A 283 -10.23 5.57 -17.90
CA VAL A 283 -11.08 6.36 -18.78
C VAL A 283 -12.28 6.95 -18.03
N ASP A 284 -12.93 6.18 -17.16
CA ASP A 284 -14.07 6.66 -16.37
C ASP A 284 -13.63 7.73 -15.36
N CYS A 285 -12.44 7.59 -14.78
CA CYS A 285 -11.82 8.63 -13.97
C CYS A 285 -11.55 9.91 -14.80
N SER A 286 -11.03 9.79 -16.01
CA SER A 286 -10.80 10.92 -16.92
C SER A 286 -12.10 11.67 -17.22
N LYS A 287 -13.16 10.95 -17.57
CA LYS A 287 -14.49 11.53 -17.82
C LYS A 287 -15.04 12.25 -16.60
N TYR A 288 -14.95 11.63 -15.42
CA TYR A 288 -15.38 12.24 -14.17
C TYR A 288 -14.66 13.58 -13.91
N LEU A 289 -13.34 13.64 -14.13
CA LEU A 289 -12.55 14.87 -13.94
C LEU A 289 -13.00 15.98 -14.91
N ILE A 290 -13.34 15.65 -16.16
CA ILE A 290 -13.87 16.58 -17.15
C ILE A 290 -15.29 17.03 -16.80
N ASP A 291 -16.18 16.08 -16.49
CA ASP A 291 -17.60 16.35 -16.23
C ASP A 291 -17.80 17.20 -14.96
N ASN A 292 -16.90 17.06 -13.98
CA ASN A 292 -16.92 17.84 -12.74
C ASN A 292 -16.04 19.09 -12.78
N ALA A 293 -15.63 19.53 -14.00
CA ALA A 293 -14.89 20.75 -14.23
C ALA A 293 -13.56 20.88 -13.45
N TYR A 294 -12.88 19.77 -13.20
CA TYR A 294 -11.48 19.80 -12.74
C TYR A 294 -10.52 20.17 -13.88
N THR A 295 -10.93 19.92 -15.11
CA THR A 295 -10.19 20.15 -16.37
C THR A 295 -11.13 20.01 -17.55
N SER A 296 -10.58 20.03 -18.77
CA SER A 296 -11.26 19.63 -20.00
C SER A 296 -10.33 18.75 -20.85
N ALA A 297 -10.86 18.10 -21.90
CA ALA A 297 -10.05 17.30 -22.82
C ALA A 297 -8.86 18.09 -23.45
N LYS A 298 -8.98 19.40 -23.58
CA LYS A 298 -7.90 20.27 -24.08
C LYS A 298 -6.77 20.49 -23.06
N HIS A 299 -7.01 20.18 -21.80
CA HIS A 299 -6.09 20.43 -20.69
C HIS A 299 -5.82 19.19 -19.84
N LEU A 300 -6.36 18.02 -20.23
CA LEU A 300 -6.10 16.72 -19.58
C LEU A 300 -4.88 16.05 -20.23
N TYR A 301 -3.91 15.74 -19.40
CA TYR A 301 -2.71 14.97 -19.74
C TYR A 301 -2.71 13.64 -18.99
N ALA A 302 -2.26 12.57 -19.63
CA ALA A 302 -2.15 11.26 -18.99
C ALA A 302 -0.68 10.81 -18.94
N MET A 303 -0.31 10.09 -17.88
CA MET A 303 1.03 9.56 -17.74
C MET A 303 1.00 8.17 -17.08
N GLY A 304 1.85 7.26 -17.57
CA GLY A 304 2.05 5.94 -16.98
C GLY A 304 3.39 5.35 -17.41
N GLY A 305 4.08 4.71 -16.51
CA GLY A 305 5.39 4.09 -16.74
C GLY A 305 5.34 2.56 -16.66
N SER A 306 6.26 1.84 -17.34
CA SER A 306 6.34 0.38 -17.29
C SER A 306 5.00 -0.28 -17.71
N ALA A 307 4.36 -1.06 -16.84
CA ALA A 307 3.02 -1.58 -17.08
C ALA A 307 1.94 -0.47 -17.20
N GLY A 308 2.18 0.71 -16.59
CA GLY A 308 1.40 1.92 -16.84
C GLY A 308 1.56 2.46 -18.28
N GLY A 309 2.65 2.13 -18.99
CA GLY A 309 2.83 2.40 -20.40
C GLY A 309 1.85 1.57 -21.27
N LEU A 310 1.60 0.30 -20.94
CA LEU A 310 0.51 -0.48 -21.54
C LEU A 310 -0.85 0.20 -21.31
N LEU A 311 -1.10 0.69 -20.10
CA LEU A 311 -2.30 1.46 -19.78
C LEU A 311 -2.43 2.67 -20.72
N MET A 312 -1.35 3.46 -20.88
CA MET A 312 -1.35 4.64 -21.76
C MET A 312 -1.67 4.26 -23.20
N GLY A 313 -0.97 3.25 -23.76
CA GLY A 313 -1.25 2.76 -25.11
C GLY A 313 -2.69 2.31 -25.30
N ALA A 314 -3.29 1.65 -24.30
CA ALA A 314 -4.68 1.22 -24.36
C ALA A 314 -5.66 2.41 -24.35
N VAL A 315 -5.51 3.36 -23.41
CA VAL A 315 -6.51 4.42 -23.23
C VAL A 315 -6.49 5.45 -24.35
N VAL A 316 -5.32 5.76 -24.95
CA VAL A 316 -5.26 6.66 -26.10
C VAL A 316 -5.87 6.05 -27.38
N ASN A 317 -5.83 4.73 -27.52
CA ASN A 317 -6.51 4.04 -28.61
C ASN A 317 -8.02 3.86 -28.36
N MET A 318 -8.43 3.77 -27.10
CA MET A 318 -9.84 3.64 -26.74
C MET A 318 -10.59 4.97 -26.80
N ASN A 319 -9.99 6.06 -26.34
CA ASN A 319 -10.61 7.37 -26.20
C ASN A 319 -9.59 8.50 -26.48
N PRO A 320 -9.07 8.64 -27.71
CA PRO A 320 -8.06 9.66 -28.03
C PRO A 320 -8.55 11.08 -27.79
N GLU A 321 -9.86 11.31 -27.90
CA GLU A 321 -10.51 12.61 -27.73
C GLU A 321 -10.43 13.19 -26.30
N LEU A 322 -10.11 12.36 -25.32
CA LEU A 322 -10.06 12.79 -23.90
C LEU A 322 -8.74 13.48 -23.52
N TYR A 323 -7.66 13.23 -24.26
CA TYR A 323 -6.32 13.61 -23.81
C TYR A 323 -5.66 14.61 -24.77
N ASN A 324 -5.11 15.69 -24.21
CA ASN A 324 -4.29 16.64 -24.96
C ASN A 324 -2.83 16.18 -25.12
N GLY A 325 -2.39 15.28 -24.27
CA GLY A 325 -1.06 14.67 -24.35
C GLY A 325 -0.92 13.45 -23.44
N VAL A 326 -0.01 12.54 -23.80
CA VAL A 326 0.27 11.30 -23.08
C VAL A 326 1.79 11.06 -23.07
#